data_0279d1e5ce7a7bcf34e37f167a17bdbb
#
_entry.id   0279d1e5ce7a7bcf34e37f167a17bdbb
#
_cell.length_a   1.000
_cell.length_b   1.000
_cell.length_c   1.000
_cell.angle_alpha   90.00
_cell.angle_beta   90.00
_cell.angle_gamma   90.00
#
_symmetry.space_group_name_H-M   'P 1'
#
loop_
_entity.id
_entity.type
_entity.pdbx_description
1 polymer ?
#
loop_
_entity_poly.entity_id
_entity_poly.type
_entity_poly.pdbx_seq_one_letter_code
_entity_poly.pdbx_strand_id
1 'polypeptide(L)'
;KVPDGKGGSGTEPRFIFDVYIQSQADAWQVIKDIAAGFNGMTFWGNNTFNVVSDMPADTTKLQILTRASVVGKPNYSSGSEKNRYSSALINFSDPDNHYQDRTTAVMFPDLVKQFKFKQTQLTAIGCTRESEAQRRGGWAVYSNYLDRLITLQTGLDGFAYVPGTVFAFADERFSGRVY
;
A
#
# COMPACT_ATOMS: atom_id res chain seq x y z
N LYS A 1 11.67 -1.86 -13.29
CA LYS A 1 12.27 -0.52 -13.37
C LYS A 1 11.17 0.50 -13.62
N VAL A 2 11.31 1.69 -13.09
CA VAL A 2 10.37 2.82 -13.21
C VAL A 2 11.13 4.05 -13.69
N PRO A 3 10.47 5.07 -14.27
CA PRO A 3 11.12 6.33 -14.60
C PRO A 3 11.79 6.97 -13.37
N ASP A 4 12.95 7.58 -13.56
CA ASP A 4 13.73 8.20 -12.48
C ASP A 4 13.23 9.59 -12.04
N GLY A 5 12.17 10.09 -12.69
CA GLY A 5 11.58 11.40 -12.38
C GLY A 5 12.39 12.61 -12.84
N LYS A 6 13.55 12.42 -13.50
CA LYS A 6 14.44 13.50 -13.95
C LYS A 6 14.12 14.05 -15.35
N GLY A 7 12.95 13.67 -15.90
CA GLY A 7 12.47 14.21 -17.18
C GLY A 7 13.10 13.63 -18.44
N GLY A 8 13.92 12.57 -18.32
CA GLY A 8 14.54 11.86 -19.43
C GLY A 8 14.00 10.44 -19.62
N SER A 9 14.71 9.62 -20.40
CA SER A 9 14.43 8.18 -20.55
C SER A 9 15.10 7.31 -19.48
N GLY A 10 15.65 7.92 -18.43
CA GLY A 10 16.30 7.23 -17.33
C GLY A 10 15.33 6.35 -16.54
N THR A 11 15.81 5.18 -16.13
CA THR A 11 15.04 4.26 -15.30
C THR A 11 15.80 3.88 -14.04
N GLU A 12 15.08 3.72 -12.95
CA GLU A 12 15.61 3.30 -11.67
C GLU A 12 14.86 2.07 -11.11
N PRO A 13 15.43 1.34 -10.14
CA PRO A 13 14.66 0.37 -9.36
C PRO A 13 13.47 1.03 -8.70
N ARG A 14 12.33 0.33 -8.65
CA ARG A 14 11.11 0.87 -8.04
C ARG A 14 11.29 1.22 -6.57
N PHE A 15 11.97 0.36 -5.82
CA PHE A 15 12.29 0.52 -4.41
C PHE A 15 13.77 0.23 -4.19
N ILE A 16 14.41 1.04 -3.35
CA ILE A 16 15.72 0.81 -2.75
C ILE A 16 15.56 1.10 -1.26
N PHE A 17 16.18 0.29 -0.43
CA PHE A 17 16.12 0.47 1.01
C PHE A 17 17.53 0.61 1.56
N ASP A 18 17.91 1.83 1.91
CA ASP A 18 19.21 2.20 2.43
C ASP A 18 19.08 2.51 3.92
N VAL A 19 19.45 1.58 4.77
CA VAL A 19 19.36 1.77 6.23
C VAL A 19 20.58 1.20 6.92
N TYR A 20 21.01 1.87 7.98
CA TYR A 20 22.01 1.39 8.90
C TYR A 20 21.38 1.22 10.29
N ILE A 21 21.32 0.00 10.77
CA ILE A 21 20.75 -0.35 12.08
C ILE A 21 21.87 -0.39 13.11
N GLN A 22 21.91 0.63 13.98
CA GLN A 22 22.97 0.78 14.97
C GLN A 22 22.62 0.18 16.34
N SER A 23 21.34 0.05 16.65
CA SER A 23 20.88 -0.40 17.95
C SER A 23 20.19 -1.76 17.85
N GLN A 24 20.25 -2.51 18.95
CA GLN A 24 19.45 -3.72 19.06
C GLN A 24 17.97 -3.35 19.05
N ALA A 25 17.24 -3.89 18.10
CA ALA A 25 15.80 -3.70 17.93
C ALA A 25 15.09 -5.05 17.83
N ASP A 26 13.80 -5.06 18.07
CA ASP A 26 12.98 -6.25 17.85
C ASP A 26 13.05 -6.64 16.37
N ALA A 27 13.50 -7.86 16.12
CA ALA A 27 13.66 -8.39 14.76
C ALA A 27 12.33 -8.33 13.95
N TRP A 28 11.21 -8.56 14.62
CA TRP A 28 9.89 -8.46 13.98
C TRP A 28 9.57 -7.03 13.52
N GLN A 29 9.90 -6.03 14.34
CA GLN A 29 9.70 -4.64 13.98
C GLN A 29 10.60 -4.22 12.82
N VAL A 30 11.87 -4.64 12.84
CA VAL A 30 12.80 -4.37 11.74
C VAL A 30 12.30 -4.96 10.42
N ILE A 31 11.79 -6.19 10.44
CA ILE A 31 11.23 -6.83 9.24
C ILE A 31 10.01 -6.06 8.72
N LYS A 32 9.13 -5.58 9.60
CA LYS A 32 7.99 -4.74 9.21
C LYS A 32 8.44 -3.42 8.60
N ASP A 33 9.43 -2.77 9.17
CA ASP A 33 9.96 -1.50 8.67
C ASP A 33 10.59 -1.66 7.28
N ILE A 34 11.32 -2.77 7.06
CA ILE A 34 11.84 -3.13 5.74
C ILE A 34 10.69 -3.38 4.75
N ALA A 35 9.68 -4.13 5.16
CA ALA A 35 8.52 -4.42 4.30
C ALA A 35 7.75 -3.14 3.93
N ALA A 36 7.58 -2.21 4.88
CA ALA A 36 6.98 -0.92 4.61
C ALA A 36 7.75 -0.12 3.54
N GLY A 37 9.06 -0.33 3.43
CA GLY A 37 9.92 0.29 2.42
C GLY A 37 9.50 0.00 0.97
N PHE A 38 8.89 -1.15 0.69
CA PHE A 38 8.39 -1.52 -0.64
C PHE A 38 6.87 -1.74 -0.69
N ASN A 39 6.13 -1.11 0.24
CA ASN A 39 4.67 -1.27 0.38
C ASN A 39 4.26 -2.73 0.56
N GLY A 40 5.03 -3.47 1.32
CA GLY A 40 4.80 -4.87 1.61
C GLY A 40 4.17 -5.11 2.97
N MET A 41 3.64 -6.30 3.13
CA MET A 41 3.22 -6.83 4.42
C MET A 41 3.97 -8.11 4.74
N THR A 42 4.16 -8.36 6.01
CA THR A 42 4.79 -9.58 6.52
C THR A 42 3.83 -10.31 7.43
N PHE A 43 3.77 -11.62 7.29
CA PHE A 43 2.99 -12.46 8.19
C PHE A 43 3.69 -13.80 8.43
N TRP A 44 3.40 -14.41 9.56
CA TRP A 44 3.86 -15.75 9.90
C TRP A 44 2.82 -16.76 9.44
N GLY A 45 3.23 -17.72 8.64
CA GLY A 45 2.35 -18.79 8.17
C GLY A 45 3.14 -20.01 7.70
N ASN A 46 2.61 -21.19 7.88
CA ASN A 46 3.27 -22.46 7.52
C ASN A 46 4.67 -22.60 8.13
N ASN A 47 4.84 -22.16 9.37
CA ASN A 47 6.11 -22.17 10.10
C ASN A 47 7.24 -21.40 9.40
N THR A 48 6.91 -20.41 8.59
CA THR A 48 7.86 -19.58 7.85
C THR A 48 7.39 -18.12 7.78
N PHE A 49 8.33 -17.24 7.52
CA PHE A 49 8.08 -15.86 7.19
C PHE A 49 7.62 -15.71 5.75
N ASN A 50 6.46 -15.09 5.58
CA ASN A 50 5.95 -14.74 4.27
C ASN A 50 5.99 -13.23 4.11
N VAL A 51 6.39 -12.79 2.92
CA VAL A 51 6.45 -11.37 2.55
C VAL A 51 5.69 -11.20 1.24
N VAL A 52 4.76 -10.28 1.23
CA VAL A 52 3.94 -9.97 0.05
C VAL A 52 4.03 -8.47 -0.21
N SER A 53 4.29 -8.10 -1.45
CA SER A 53 4.29 -6.69 -1.90
C SER A 53 2.95 -6.33 -2.51
N ASP A 54 2.48 -5.12 -2.25
CA ASP A 54 1.30 -4.56 -2.90
C ASP A 54 1.64 -4.21 -4.35
N MET A 55 1.31 -5.14 -5.26
CA MET A 55 1.53 -5.02 -6.70
C MET A 55 0.22 -5.29 -7.45
N PRO A 56 0.04 -4.68 -8.64
CA PRO A 56 -1.11 -5.01 -9.48
C PRO A 56 -1.18 -6.51 -9.77
N ALA A 57 -2.32 -7.09 -9.48
CA ALA A 57 -2.59 -8.50 -9.78
C ALA A 57 -3.09 -8.68 -11.21
N ASP A 58 -2.85 -9.86 -11.79
CA ASP A 58 -3.44 -10.24 -13.07
C ASP A 58 -4.92 -10.53 -12.87
N THR A 59 -5.76 -9.59 -13.28
CA THR A 59 -7.22 -9.68 -13.11
C THR A 59 -7.86 -10.84 -13.88
N THR A 60 -7.16 -11.42 -14.85
CA THR A 60 -7.68 -12.55 -15.64
C THR A 60 -7.61 -13.90 -14.91
N LYS A 61 -6.80 -13.97 -13.85
CA LYS A 61 -6.52 -15.19 -13.10
C LYS A 61 -7.02 -15.15 -11.66
N LEU A 62 -7.81 -14.13 -11.29
CA LEU A 62 -8.31 -14.01 -9.94
C LEU A 62 -9.29 -15.14 -9.60
N GLN A 63 -9.14 -15.68 -8.41
CA GLN A 63 -10.17 -16.55 -7.83
C GLN A 63 -11.41 -15.72 -7.52
N ILE A 64 -12.58 -16.24 -7.85
CA ILE A 64 -13.84 -15.54 -7.63
C ILE A 64 -14.52 -16.16 -6.40
N LEU A 65 -14.65 -15.35 -5.36
CA LEU A 65 -15.47 -15.68 -4.21
C LEU A 65 -16.90 -15.22 -4.47
N THR A 66 -17.83 -16.14 -4.48
CA THR A 66 -19.25 -15.84 -4.71
C THR A 66 -20.02 -15.77 -3.40
N ARG A 67 -21.22 -15.22 -3.46
CA ARG A 67 -22.14 -15.18 -2.30
C ARG A 67 -22.44 -16.54 -1.72
N ALA A 68 -22.41 -17.61 -2.53
CA ALA A 68 -22.65 -18.98 -2.10
C ALA A 68 -21.59 -19.50 -1.11
N SER A 69 -20.35 -19.04 -1.21
CA SER A 69 -19.24 -19.41 -0.32
C SER A 69 -19.21 -18.56 0.97
N VAL A 70 -20.09 -17.57 1.11
CA VAL A 70 -20.11 -16.66 2.25
C VAL A 70 -21.19 -17.06 3.24
N VAL A 71 -20.79 -17.26 4.48
CA VAL A 71 -21.69 -17.55 5.61
C VAL A 71 -22.24 -16.24 6.17
N GLY A 72 -23.56 -16.14 6.27
CA GLY A 72 -24.21 -14.92 6.77
C GLY A 72 -24.19 -13.78 5.76
N LYS A 73 -24.16 -12.53 6.22
CA LYS A 73 -24.17 -11.32 5.37
C LYS A 73 -22.80 -10.66 5.37
N PRO A 74 -22.24 -10.28 4.21
CA PRO A 74 -21.05 -9.46 4.16
C PRO A 74 -21.30 -8.09 4.85
N ASN A 75 -20.32 -7.61 5.59
CA ASN A 75 -20.36 -6.28 6.17
C ASN A 75 -19.40 -5.36 5.40
N TYR A 76 -19.92 -4.22 4.96
CA TYR A 76 -19.16 -3.22 4.21
C TYR A 76 -18.92 -2.01 5.10
N SER A 77 -17.67 -1.61 5.24
CA SER A 77 -17.28 -0.40 5.94
C SER A 77 -16.29 0.41 5.11
N SER A 78 -16.27 1.70 5.31
CA SER A 78 -15.30 2.61 4.72
C SER A 78 -15.05 3.77 5.66
N GLY A 79 -13.90 4.40 5.57
CA GLY A 79 -13.59 5.59 6.33
C GLY A 79 -14.50 6.76 5.95
N SER A 80 -14.65 7.69 6.90
CA SER A 80 -15.38 8.93 6.67
C SER A 80 -14.64 9.80 5.65
N GLU A 81 -15.37 10.61 4.89
CA GLU A 81 -14.82 11.64 4.00
C GLU A 81 -13.86 12.59 4.74
N LYS A 82 -14.08 12.80 6.05
CA LYS A 82 -13.20 13.62 6.88
C LYS A 82 -11.76 13.10 6.97
N ASN A 83 -11.58 11.78 6.84
CA ASN A 83 -10.29 11.09 6.95
C ASN A 83 -9.62 10.84 5.59
N ARG A 84 -10.13 11.44 4.51
CA ARG A 84 -9.54 11.35 3.17
C ARG A 84 -8.44 12.37 3.02
N TYR A 85 -7.36 11.96 2.36
CA TYR A 85 -6.25 12.82 2.01
C TYR A 85 -6.20 13.05 0.50
N SER A 86 -5.75 14.23 0.09
CA SER A 86 -5.55 14.61 -1.30
C SER A 86 -4.10 14.98 -1.60
N SER A 87 -3.29 15.07 -0.56
CA SER A 87 -1.87 15.44 -0.62
C SER A 87 -1.10 14.74 0.49
N ALA A 88 0.18 14.48 0.25
CA ALA A 88 1.11 13.97 1.26
C ALA A 88 2.41 14.76 1.25
N LEU A 89 2.95 15.02 2.43
CA LEU A 89 4.33 15.43 2.65
C LEU A 89 5.13 14.21 3.06
N ILE A 90 6.27 14.00 2.42
CA ILE A 90 7.10 12.85 2.65
C ILE A 90 8.50 13.29 3.03
N ASN A 91 8.93 12.91 4.23
CA ASN A 91 10.29 13.12 4.68
C ASN A 91 11.17 11.95 4.24
N PHE A 92 12.31 12.21 3.67
CA PHE A 92 13.31 11.24 3.26
C PHE A 92 14.72 11.79 3.51
N SER A 93 15.74 10.92 3.53
CA SER A 93 17.13 11.32 3.75
C SER A 93 17.80 11.64 2.40
N ASP A 94 18.25 12.86 2.22
CA ASP A 94 18.83 13.34 0.95
C ASP A 94 20.36 13.12 0.92
N PRO A 95 20.87 12.23 0.05
CA PRO A 95 22.32 11.99 -0.10
C PRO A 95 23.09 13.22 -0.52
N ASP A 96 22.48 14.09 -1.36
CA ASP A 96 23.13 15.30 -1.86
C ASP A 96 23.27 16.37 -0.78
N ASN A 97 22.54 16.21 0.33
CA ASN A 97 22.60 17.08 1.51
C ASN A 97 23.10 16.33 2.75
N HIS A 98 24.15 15.53 2.62
CA HIS A 98 24.76 14.79 3.74
C HIS A 98 23.77 13.91 4.52
N TYR A 99 22.80 13.31 3.85
CA TYR A 99 21.72 12.47 4.43
C TYR A 99 20.85 13.21 5.47
N GLN A 100 20.79 14.53 5.39
CA GLN A 100 19.84 15.29 6.19
C GLN A 100 18.41 15.06 5.67
N ASP A 101 17.46 15.21 6.58
CA ASP A 101 16.05 15.05 6.23
C ASP A 101 15.59 16.18 5.31
N ARG A 102 15.00 15.78 4.20
CA ARG A 102 14.36 16.64 3.23
C ARG A 102 12.91 16.23 3.06
N THR A 103 12.04 17.20 2.82
CA THR A 103 10.62 16.96 2.62
C THR A 103 10.27 17.20 1.16
N THR A 104 9.58 16.25 0.56
CA THR A 104 8.92 16.41 -0.74
C THR A 104 7.41 16.30 -0.61
N ALA A 105 6.68 16.83 -1.59
CA ALA A 105 5.23 16.85 -1.58
C ALA A 105 4.67 16.16 -2.83
N VAL A 106 3.57 15.46 -2.66
CA VAL A 106 2.76 14.93 -3.75
C VAL A 106 1.32 15.36 -3.57
N MET A 107 0.68 15.79 -4.65
CA MET A 107 -0.70 16.26 -4.65
C MET A 107 -1.45 15.70 -5.87
N PHE A 108 -2.68 15.29 -5.65
CA PHE A 108 -3.56 14.77 -6.69
C PHE A 108 -4.74 15.73 -6.92
N PRO A 109 -4.71 16.51 -8.03
CA PRO A 109 -5.73 17.54 -8.29
C PRO A 109 -7.16 17.02 -8.30
N ASP A 110 -7.38 15.79 -8.77
CA ASP A 110 -8.72 15.19 -8.81
C ASP A 110 -9.25 14.89 -7.41
N LEU A 111 -8.40 14.41 -6.51
CA LEU A 111 -8.76 14.21 -5.11
C LEU A 111 -8.96 15.54 -4.37
N VAL A 112 -8.20 16.57 -4.74
CA VAL A 112 -8.41 17.92 -4.19
C VAL A 112 -9.78 18.48 -4.60
N LYS A 113 -10.21 18.27 -5.85
CA LYS A 113 -11.56 18.66 -6.30
C LYS A 113 -12.65 17.95 -5.50
N GLN A 114 -12.44 16.66 -5.20
CA GLN A 114 -13.43 15.83 -4.53
C GLN A 114 -13.48 16.05 -3.01
N PHE A 115 -12.32 16.11 -2.34
CA PHE A 115 -12.20 16.10 -0.87
C PHE A 115 -11.62 17.40 -0.30
N LYS A 116 -11.39 18.41 -1.12
CA LYS A 116 -10.64 19.62 -0.79
C LYS A 116 -9.17 19.31 -0.48
N PHE A 117 -8.40 20.34 -0.18
CA PHE A 117 -7.00 20.18 0.20
C PHE A 117 -6.91 19.62 1.62
N LYS A 118 -6.45 18.39 1.73
CA LYS A 118 -6.18 17.72 3.01
C LYS A 118 -4.85 16.99 2.90
N GLN A 119 -3.95 17.29 3.81
CA GLN A 119 -2.58 16.84 3.78
C GLN A 119 -2.30 15.83 4.89
N THR A 120 -1.56 14.79 4.57
CA THR A 120 -0.93 13.88 5.53
C THR A 120 0.58 14.01 5.49
N GLN A 121 1.25 13.63 6.56
CA GLN A 121 2.71 13.61 6.64
C GLN A 121 3.19 12.19 6.90
N LEU A 122 4.23 11.78 6.17
CA LEU A 122 4.82 10.45 6.21
C LEU A 122 6.34 10.55 6.28
N THR A 123 6.96 9.59 6.94
CA THR A 123 8.42 9.40 6.90
C THR A 123 8.74 8.16 6.07
N ALA A 124 9.49 8.34 5.00
CA ALA A 124 9.93 7.26 4.13
C ALA A 124 11.25 6.67 4.66
N ILE A 125 11.15 5.75 5.63
CA ILE A 125 12.30 5.10 6.24
C ILE A 125 13.12 4.40 5.16
N GLY A 126 14.46 4.57 5.21
CA GLY A 126 15.40 3.97 4.27
C GLY A 126 15.28 4.46 2.82
N CYS A 127 14.57 5.55 2.59
CA CYS A 127 14.43 6.17 1.28
C CYS A 127 15.45 7.31 1.12
N THR A 128 16.25 7.22 0.06
CA THR A 128 17.29 8.21 -0.27
C THR A 128 17.01 8.95 -1.58
N ARG A 129 15.84 8.69 -2.22
CA ARG A 129 15.50 9.27 -3.51
C ARG A 129 14.15 9.98 -3.46
N GLU A 130 14.12 11.21 -3.96
CA GLU A 130 12.90 12.01 -4.01
C GLU A 130 11.79 11.35 -4.85
N SER A 131 12.13 10.79 -6.00
CA SER A 131 11.20 10.08 -6.88
C SER A 131 10.52 8.90 -6.19
N GLU A 132 11.27 8.15 -5.36
CA GLU A 132 10.72 7.06 -4.58
C GLU A 132 9.85 7.57 -3.42
N ALA A 133 10.28 8.62 -2.71
CA ALA A 133 9.50 9.26 -1.66
C ALA A 133 8.12 9.71 -2.20
N GLN A 134 8.09 10.33 -3.39
CA GLN A 134 6.87 10.73 -4.06
C GLN A 134 5.98 9.52 -4.41
N ARG A 135 6.55 8.40 -4.88
CA ARG A 135 5.78 7.18 -5.16
C ARG A 135 5.18 6.57 -3.89
N ARG A 136 5.93 6.56 -2.77
CA ARG A 136 5.41 6.10 -1.47
C ARG A 136 4.28 7.00 -0.96
N GLY A 137 4.43 8.32 -1.10
CA GLY A 137 3.37 9.27 -0.78
C GLY A 137 2.13 9.10 -1.65
N GLY A 138 2.30 8.90 -2.95
CA GLY A 138 1.22 8.60 -3.87
C GLY A 138 0.45 7.33 -3.50
N TRP A 139 1.18 6.25 -3.19
CA TRP A 139 0.58 5.01 -2.73
C TRP A 139 -0.25 5.22 -1.44
N ALA A 140 0.27 5.95 -0.47
CA ALA A 140 -0.44 6.21 0.78
C ALA A 140 -1.75 6.99 0.56
N VAL A 141 -1.74 8.01 -0.31
CA VAL A 141 -2.95 8.79 -0.64
C VAL A 141 -3.98 7.92 -1.37
N TYR A 142 -3.56 7.13 -2.37
CA TYR A 142 -4.49 6.26 -3.09
C TYR A 142 -5.01 5.09 -2.25
N SER A 143 -4.19 4.50 -1.39
CA SER A 143 -4.64 3.46 -0.44
C SER A 143 -5.67 4.02 0.53
N ASN A 144 -5.50 5.25 1.00
CA ASN A 144 -6.50 5.93 1.82
C ASN A 144 -7.78 6.23 1.03
N TYR A 145 -7.67 6.57 -0.26
CA TYR A 145 -8.84 6.78 -1.13
C TYR A 145 -9.62 5.49 -1.36
N LEU A 146 -8.95 4.35 -1.54
CA LEU A 146 -9.53 3.03 -1.83
C LEU A 146 -9.79 2.19 -0.56
N ASP A 147 -10.11 2.80 0.56
CA ASP A 147 -10.17 2.19 1.90
C ASP A 147 -11.45 1.37 2.19
N ARG A 148 -12.17 0.94 1.17
CA ARG A 148 -13.34 0.10 1.39
C ARG A 148 -12.93 -1.24 2.01
N LEU A 149 -13.47 -1.54 3.18
CA LEU A 149 -13.27 -2.80 3.89
C LEU A 149 -14.52 -3.67 3.74
N ILE A 150 -14.31 -4.92 3.36
CA ILE A 150 -15.36 -5.93 3.28
C ILE A 150 -15.01 -7.03 4.29
N THR A 151 -15.86 -7.21 5.29
CA THR A 151 -15.73 -8.30 6.26
C THR A 151 -16.73 -9.37 5.92
N LEU A 152 -16.25 -10.58 5.69
CA LEU A 152 -17.08 -11.73 5.36
C LEU A 152 -16.58 -12.98 6.11
N GLN A 153 -17.48 -13.92 6.32
CA GLN A 153 -17.18 -15.21 6.88
C GLN A 153 -17.32 -16.25 5.78
N THR A 154 -16.36 -17.16 5.67
CA THR A 154 -16.39 -18.25 4.70
C THR A 154 -16.33 -19.59 5.41
N GLY A 155 -16.80 -20.63 4.76
CA GLY A 155 -16.58 -22.00 5.18
C GLY A 155 -15.15 -22.48 4.91
N LEU A 156 -14.99 -23.76 4.61
CA LEU A 156 -13.68 -24.37 4.30
C LEU A 156 -12.98 -23.74 3.08
N ASP A 157 -13.72 -23.15 2.16
CA ASP A 157 -13.18 -22.44 1.00
C ASP A 157 -12.25 -21.27 1.40
N GLY A 158 -12.45 -20.75 2.62
CA GLY A 158 -11.59 -19.67 3.14
C GLY A 158 -10.13 -20.08 3.37
N PHE A 159 -9.85 -21.35 3.54
CA PHE A 159 -8.48 -21.84 3.72
C PHE A 159 -7.62 -21.70 2.45
N ALA A 160 -8.21 -21.49 1.29
CA ALA A 160 -7.50 -21.22 0.05
C ALA A 160 -6.89 -19.81 0.00
N TYR A 161 -7.33 -18.90 0.88
CA TYR A 161 -6.89 -17.51 0.89
C TYR A 161 -5.89 -17.27 2.03
N VAL A 162 -4.69 -16.85 1.66
CA VAL A 162 -3.66 -16.41 2.62
C VAL A 162 -3.58 -14.89 2.62
N PRO A 163 -3.07 -14.27 3.69
CA PRO A 163 -2.87 -12.82 3.71
C PRO A 163 -2.10 -12.32 2.48
N GLY A 164 -2.58 -11.25 1.86
CA GLY A 164 -2.01 -10.70 0.62
C GLY A 164 -2.53 -11.36 -0.67
N THR A 165 -3.37 -12.39 -0.62
CA THR A 165 -4.00 -12.94 -1.82
C THR A 165 -5.05 -11.97 -2.36
N VAL A 166 -4.92 -11.64 -3.65
CA VAL A 166 -5.91 -10.83 -4.37
C VAL A 166 -6.97 -11.75 -4.95
N PHE A 167 -8.22 -11.48 -4.68
CA PHE A 167 -9.36 -12.22 -5.20
C PHE A 167 -10.50 -11.29 -5.59
N ALA A 168 -11.39 -11.78 -6.42
CA ALA A 168 -12.60 -11.09 -6.81
C ALA A 168 -13.76 -11.52 -5.93
N PHE A 169 -14.54 -10.58 -5.42
CA PHE A 169 -15.77 -10.88 -4.69
C PHE A 169 -17.00 -10.45 -5.48
N ALA A 170 -17.86 -11.41 -5.81
CA ALA A 170 -19.13 -11.16 -6.49
C ALA A 170 -20.28 -11.12 -5.48
N ASP A 171 -20.85 -9.93 -5.27
CA ASP A 171 -22.06 -9.75 -4.46
C ASP A 171 -23.22 -9.26 -5.36
N GLU A 172 -24.38 -9.88 -5.21
CA GLU A 172 -25.61 -9.53 -5.94
C GLU A 172 -26.03 -8.07 -5.75
N ARG A 173 -25.71 -7.48 -4.59
CA ARG A 173 -26.04 -6.09 -4.26
C ARG A 173 -25.40 -5.06 -5.18
N PHE A 174 -24.28 -5.43 -5.79
CA PHE A 174 -23.45 -4.52 -6.59
C PHE A 174 -23.36 -4.98 -8.04
N SER A 175 -24.38 -5.72 -8.54
CA SER A 175 -24.56 -6.25 -9.90
C SER A 175 -23.32 -6.11 -10.80
N GLY A 176 -22.41 -7.08 -10.71
CA GLY A 176 -21.27 -7.20 -11.61
C GLY A 176 -20.05 -6.36 -11.26
N ARG A 177 -19.98 -5.67 -10.14
CA ARG A 177 -18.74 -5.05 -9.68
C ARG A 177 -17.89 -6.10 -8.95
N VAL A 178 -16.69 -6.26 -9.44
CA VAL A 178 -15.65 -7.09 -8.83
C VAL A 178 -14.88 -6.17 -7.86
N TYR A 179 -14.72 -6.62 -6.64
CA TYR A 179 -13.97 -5.93 -5.58
C TYR A 179 -12.74 -6.78 -5.22
#